data_87c0f481bbaf6fdeca6dc271abf0d23a
#
_entry.id   87c0f481bbaf6fdeca6dc271abf0d23a
#
_cell.length_a   1.000
_cell.length_b   1.000
_cell.length_c   1.000
_cell.angle_alpha   90.00
_cell.angle_beta   90.00
_cell.angle_gamma   90.00
#
_symmetry.space_group_name_H-M   'P 1'
#
loop_
_entity.id
_entity.type
_entity.pdbx_description
1 polymer ?
#
loop_
_entity_poly.entity_id
_entity_poly.type
_entity_poly.pdbx_seq_one_letter_code
_entity_poly.pdbx_strand_id
1 'polypeptide(L)'
;MSTSPASEATFCALIIAVSCSVASAQGTAPPPAVSVTPVVSREVTETIDYIGRLTAIDKVDIVARVQGFLEERNFKEGQYVKTGDLLFRIEQATYKAAVEQAQATLAKAKATEVNAKLQFERGKELVRNQNIPQSTLDQREADEAAARASIMEAQAALDQAEINHGYTEIRSPIDGRIGLAIVTKGNLVQLSSGKLATIVSQDPIYVTFQVSQRNLLDYFRRRAEDPGKNTHVNIRIKLPNGTIYPHAGMSDFLDVQVDPTTDTVTVRATVPNPEHVLIPGGVVGITVERGAPKSALAIPQAAVLLDQAGRYVLVVDAAKKVEQRRVTTGAEQGRDIVVTDGLKEGEQIIVEGIQKVRPGQVVTTTVVPGT
;
A
#
# COMPACT_ATOMS: atom_id res chain seq x y z
N MET A 1 -35.09 -92.37 25.50
CA MET A 1 -34.39 -93.39 26.33
C MET A 1 -33.64 -92.55 27.34
N SER A 2 -34.20 -92.53 28.54
CA SER A 2 -33.72 -93.15 29.74
C SER A 2 -32.53 -92.40 30.36
N THR A 3 -32.41 -91.87 31.51
CA THR A 3 -33.18 -91.97 32.77
C THR A 3 -32.49 -91.06 33.78
N SER A 4 -33.27 -90.41 34.66
CA SER A 4 -32.95 -89.92 36.00
C SER A 4 -32.37 -91.07 36.84
N PRO A 5 -31.94 -90.89 38.14
CA PRO A 5 -32.27 -89.90 39.17
C PRO A 5 -31.20 -89.64 40.25
N ALA A 6 -31.53 -88.61 41.09
CA ALA A 6 -31.52 -88.58 42.55
C ALA A 6 -30.21 -88.80 43.38
N SER A 7 -29.89 -88.01 44.37
CA SER A 7 -30.16 -88.26 45.76
C SER A 7 -29.38 -87.28 46.64
N GLU A 8 -30.11 -86.49 47.44
CA GLU A 8 -29.99 -86.26 48.89
C GLU A 8 -28.62 -86.15 49.54
N ALA A 9 -28.37 -85.06 50.28
CA ALA A 9 -28.34 -85.09 51.76
C ALA A 9 -28.01 -83.73 52.36
N THR A 10 -28.86 -83.33 53.25
CA THR A 10 -28.85 -82.41 54.32
C THR A 10 -27.51 -82.31 55.10
N PHE A 11 -27.01 -81.11 55.41
CA PHE A 11 -26.35 -80.81 56.66
C PHE A 11 -26.50 -79.35 57.11
N CYS A 12 -27.03 -79.19 58.27
CA CYS A 12 -27.23 -77.98 59.09
C CYS A 12 -25.89 -77.46 59.60
N ALA A 13 -25.58 -76.19 59.48
CA ALA A 13 -24.66 -75.53 60.39
C ALA A 13 -24.89 -74.00 60.36
N LEU A 14 -25.33 -73.52 61.50
CA LEU A 14 -25.35 -72.29 62.19
C LEU A 14 -24.01 -71.53 62.12
N ILE A 15 -23.95 -70.26 61.61
CA ILE A 15 -22.87 -69.31 62.01
C ILE A 15 -23.32 -67.87 61.77
N ILE A 16 -23.47 -67.17 62.88
CA ILE A 16 -23.10 -65.82 63.33
C ILE A 16 -23.00 -64.72 62.23
N ALA A 17 -23.93 -63.79 62.30
CA ALA A 17 -23.91 -62.47 61.73
C ALA A 17 -22.80 -61.58 62.31
N VAL A 18 -21.74 -61.28 61.60
CA VAL A 18 -20.83 -60.16 61.89
C VAL A 18 -21.17 -59.03 60.92
N SER A 19 -21.91 -58.04 61.44
CA SER A 19 -22.18 -56.79 60.74
C SER A 19 -20.89 -55.96 60.61
N CYS A 20 -20.19 -56.03 59.46
CA CYS A 20 -19.08 -55.14 59.23
C CYS A 20 -19.65 -53.87 58.59
N SER A 21 -19.83 -52.81 59.37
CA SER A 21 -20.16 -51.46 58.87
C SER A 21 -18.95 -50.91 58.10
N VAL A 22 -19.01 -51.00 56.80
CA VAL A 22 -18.07 -50.27 55.93
C VAL A 22 -18.53 -48.80 55.92
N ALA A 23 -17.90 -48.00 56.79
CA ALA A 23 -17.98 -46.57 56.72
C ALA A 23 -17.34 -46.13 55.36
N SER A 24 -18.16 -45.78 54.37
CA SER A 24 -17.74 -45.11 53.17
C SER A 24 -17.14 -43.76 53.54
N ALA A 25 -15.84 -43.70 53.73
CA ALA A 25 -15.11 -42.46 53.73
C ALA A 25 -15.20 -41.90 52.30
N GLN A 26 -16.15 -41.01 52.04
CA GLN A 26 -16.16 -40.12 50.91
C GLN A 26 -14.95 -39.19 51.05
N GLY A 27 -13.79 -39.67 50.61
CA GLY A 27 -12.64 -38.82 50.35
C GLY A 27 -13.02 -37.77 49.34
N THR A 28 -13.19 -36.53 49.77
CA THR A 28 -13.34 -35.38 48.89
C THR A 28 -12.13 -35.36 47.99
N ALA A 29 -12.34 -35.68 46.68
CA ALA A 29 -11.30 -35.59 45.69
C ALA A 29 -10.68 -34.17 45.74
N PRO A 30 -9.36 -34.03 45.67
CA PRO A 30 -8.74 -32.71 45.73
C PRO A 30 -9.35 -31.80 44.70
N PRO A 31 -9.57 -30.52 45.01
CA PRO A 31 -10.16 -29.58 44.04
C PRO A 31 -9.36 -29.58 42.75
N PRO A 32 -10.01 -29.65 41.57
CA PRO A 32 -9.32 -29.65 40.31
C PRO A 32 -8.49 -28.36 40.12
N ALA A 33 -7.24 -28.54 39.66
CA ALA A 33 -6.35 -27.42 39.38
C ALA A 33 -6.70 -26.80 38.01
N VAL A 34 -6.82 -25.48 37.95
CA VAL A 34 -7.11 -24.68 36.78
C VAL A 34 -6.17 -23.49 36.67
N SER A 35 -5.85 -23.11 35.43
CA SER A 35 -5.12 -21.86 35.14
C SER A 35 -6.11 -20.72 34.99
N VAL A 36 -5.89 -19.63 35.69
CA VAL A 36 -6.74 -18.44 35.63
C VAL A 36 -5.93 -17.23 35.19
N THR A 37 -6.57 -16.32 34.46
CA THR A 37 -6.00 -15.03 34.05
C THR A 37 -6.91 -13.90 34.53
N PRO A 38 -6.37 -12.81 35.10
CA PRO A 38 -7.17 -11.66 35.45
C PRO A 38 -7.68 -10.93 34.20
N VAL A 39 -8.92 -10.49 34.22
CA VAL A 39 -9.49 -9.61 33.21
C VAL A 39 -8.82 -8.24 33.32
N VAL A 40 -8.16 -7.82 32.24
CA VAL A 40 -7.46 -6.54 32.22
C VAL A 40 -8.11 -5.59 31.21
N SER A 41 -8.10 -4.32 31.56
CA SER A 41 -8.49 -3.26 30.62
C SER A 41 -7.32 -2.95 29.69
N ARG A 42 -7.56 -2.96 28.38
CA ARG A 42 -6.59 -2.60 27.35
C ARG A 42 -7.17 -1.54 26.42
N GLU A 43 -6.30 -0.71 25.87
CA GLU A 43 -6.68 0.17 24.78
C GLU A 43 -6.88 -0.66 23.51
N VAL A 44 -8.10 -0.66 23.01
CA VAL A 44 -8.50 -1.39 21.82
C VAL A 44 -8.95 -0.39 20.76
N THR A 45 -8.33 -0.47 19.60
CA THR A 45 -8.77 0.27 18.41
C THR A 45 -9.54 -0.69 17.51
N GLU A 46 -10.75 -0.29 17.12
CA GLU A 46 -11.52 -1.03 16.13
C GLU A 46 -10.76 -1.00 14.79
N THR A 47 -10.51 -2.16 14.20
CA THR A 47 -9.83 -2.28 12.91
C THR A 47 -10.71 -2.93 11.87
N ILE A 48 -10.51 -2.53 10.62
CA ILE A 48 -11.14 -3.18 9.46
C ILE A 48 -10.04 -3.56 8.49
N ASP A 49 -10.06 -4.82 8.06
CA ASP A 49 -9.10 -5.33 7.10
C ASP A 49 -9.65 -5.25 5.68
N TYR A 50 -8.80 -4.81 4.77
CA TYR A 50 -9.05 -4.75 3.33
C TYR A 50 -7.91 -5.41 2.58
N ILE A 51 -8.15 -5.70 1.32
CA ILE A 51 -7.10 -6.11 0.37
C ILE A 51 -6.82 -4.92 -0.54
N GLY A 52 -5.55 -4.56 -0.69
CA GLY A 52 -5.13 -3.45 -1.54
C GLY A 52 -4.06 -3.87 -2.53
N ARG A 53 -3.89 -3.02 -3.54
CA ARG A 53 -2.86 -3.14 -4.56
C ARG A 53 -1.93 -1.95 -4.51
N LEU A 54 -0.64 -2.24 -4.55
CA LEU A 54 0.41 -1.22 -4.63
C LEU A 54 0.51 -0.67 -6.05
N THR A 55 0.59 0.65 -6.18
CA THR A 55 0.77 1.35 -7.46
C THR A 55 1.86 2.40 -7.32
N ALA A 56 2.70 2.53 -8.35
CA ALA A 56 3.68 3.62 -8.38
C ALA A 56 2.95 4.97 -8.49
N ILE A 57 3.52 6.02 -7.90
CA ILE A 57 3.05 7.38 -8.09
C ILE A 57 3.26 7.80 -9.53
N ASP A 58 4.49 7.63 -10.01
CA ASP A 58 4.87 7.93 -11.38
C ASP A 58 5.35 6.67 -12.09
N LYS A 59 4.85 6.46 -13.30
CA LYS A 59 5.27 5.41 -14.20
C LYS A 59 5.44 6.00 -15.59
N VAL A 60 6.67 5.96 -16.11
CA VAL A 60 6.99 6.53 -17.42
C VAL A 60 7.60 5.46 -18.31
N ASP A 61 7.01 5.30 -19.49
CA ASP A 61 7.57 4.49 -20.55
C ASP A 61 8.54 5.35 -21.38
N ILE A 62 9.79 4.95 -21.43
CA ILE A 62 10.85 5.61 -22.20
C ILE A 62 10.74 5.18 -23.66
N VAL A 63 10.60 6.15 -24.56
CA VAL A 63 10.44 5.94 -26.00
C VAL A 63 11.46 6.79 -26.78
N ALA A 64 11.84 6.33 -27.99
CA ALA A 64 12.64 7.12 -28.91
C ALA A 64 11.75 8.17 -29.60
N ARG A 65 12.22 9.42 -29.68
CA ARG A 65 11.54 10.50 -30.39
C ARG A 65 12.12 10.76 -31.78
N VAL A 66 13.32 10.22 -32.04
CA VAL A 66 14.04 10.30 -33.32
C VAL A 66 14.49 8.91 -33.74
N GLN A 67 14.75 8.74 -35.03
CA GLN A 67 15.20 7.47 -35.59
C GLN A 67 16.73 7.38 -35.59
N GLY A 68 17.28 6.23 -35.28
CA GLY A 68 18.73 5.97 -35.38
C GLY A 68 19.12 4.69 -34.71
N PHE A 69 20.37 4.29 -34.82
CA PHE A 69 20.89 3.12 -34.14
C PHE A 69 21.19 3.44 -32.68
N LEU A 70 20.86 2.51 -31.80
CA LEU A 70 21.15 2.64 -30.36
C LEU A 70 22.66 2.38 -30.14
N GLU A 71 23.42 3.42 -29.82
CA GLU A 71 24.87 3.32 -29.61
C GLU A 71 25.24 2.90 -28.20
N GLU A 72 24.53 3.42 -27.18
CA GLU A 72 24.86 3.18 -25.80
C GLU A 72 23.64 2.98 -24.93
N ARG A 73 23.82 2.15 -23.90
CA ARG A 73 22.93 2.00 -22.75
C ARG A 73 23.72 2.26 -21.48
N ASN A 74 23.40 3.30 -20.74
CA ASN A 74 24.18 3.82 -19.62
C ASN A 74 23.59 3.46 -18.25
N PHE A 75 22.80 2.40 -18.17
CA PHE A 75 22.24 1.89 -16.91
C PHE A 75 22.31 0.36 -16.85
N LYS A 76 22.20 -0.17 -15.64
CA LYS A 76 21.94 -1.58 -15.37
C LYS A 76 20.43 -1.79 -15.13
N GLU A 77 19.89 -2.87 -15.65
CA GLU A 77 18.49 -3.23 -15.43
C GLU A 77 18.19 -3.41 -13.94
N GLY A 78 17.09 -2.85 -13.48
CA GLY A 78 16.75 -2.81 -12.06
C GLY A 78 17.49 -1.78 -11.22
N GLN A 79 18.34 -0.95 -11.83
CA GLN A 79 19.05 0.13 -11.14
C GLN A 79 18.10 1.28 -10.77
N TYR A 80 18.40 1.98 -9.69
CA TYR A 80 17.77 3.26 -9.38
C TYR A 80 18.42 4.37 -10.21
N VAL A 81 17.63 5.17 -10.89
CA VAL A 81 18.05 6.29 -11.73
C VAL A 81 17.41 7.58 -11.22
N LYS A 82 18.13 8.70 -11.42
CA LYS A 82 17.66 10.04 -11.07
C LYS A 82 17.22 10.80 -12.31
N THR A 83 16.35 11.76 -12.10
CA THR A 83 15.94 12.73 -13.12
C THR A 83 17.16 13.36 -13.78
N GLY A 84 17.21 13.32 -15.12
CA GLY A 84 18.34 13.84 -15.92
C GLY A 84 19.43 12.81 -16.22
N ASP A 85 19.46 11.64 -15.57
CA ASP A 85 20.44 10.60 -15.89
C ASP A 85 20.32 10.15 -17.35
N LEU A 86 21.46 10.03 -18.05
CA LEU A 86 21.49 9.53 -19.42
C LEU A 86 21.25 8.02 -19.44
N LEU A 87 20.17 7.61 -20.10
CA LEU A 87 19.75 6.21 -20.18
C LEU A 87 20.21 5.56 -21.47
N PHE A 88 19.91 6.21 -22.58
CA PHE A 88 20.26 5.72 -23.91
C PHE A 88 20.85 6.84 -24.78
N ARG A 89 21.73 6.47 -25.68
CA ARG A 89 22.26 7.34 -26.73
C ARG A 89 21.96 6.72 -28.08
N ILE A 90 21.31 7.49 -28.94
CA ILE A 90 21.06 7.19 -30.35
C ILE A 90 22.19 7.82 -31.15
N GLU A 91 22.54 7.25 -32.30
CA GLU A 91 23.53 7.76 -33.23
C GLU A 91 23.37 9.26 -33.52
N GLN A 92 24.39 10.05 -33.15
CA GLN A 92 24.33 11.51 -33.16
C GLN A 92 24.87 12.13 -34.46
N ALA A 93 25.66 11.38 -35.25
CA ALA A 93 26.45 11.93 -36.34
C ALA A 93 25.59 12.70 -37.37
N THR A 94 24.47 12.13 -37.80
CA THR A 94 23.54 12.74 -38.76
C THR A 94 22.85 13.98 -38.21
N TYR A 95 22.46 13.97 -36.94
CA TYR A 95 21.80 15.10 -36.27
C TYR A 95 22.76 16.24 -36.01
N LYS A 96 24.00 15.95 -35.63
CA LYS A 96 25.06 16.94 -35.48
C LYS A 96 25.38 17.65 -36.80
N ALA A 97 25.50 16.90 -37.89
CA ALA A 97 25.69 17.47 -39.23
C ALA A 97 24.51 18.39 -39.64
N ALA A 98 23.25 18.03 -39.25
CA ALA A 98 22.09 18.89 -39.52
C ALA A 98 22.15 20.19 -38.72
N VAL A 99 22.60 20.17 -37.46
CA VAL A 99 22.82 21.38 -36.66
C VAL A 99 23.88 22.28 -37.31
N GLU A 100 25.03 21.71 -37.67
CA GLU A 100 26.13 22.45 -38.31
C GLU A 100 25.66 23.10 -39.64
N GLN A 101 24.86 22.39 -40.44
CA GLN A 101 24.26 22.93 -41.66
C GLN A 101 23.30 24.11 -41.40
N ALA A 102 22.43 23.99 -40.38
CA ALA A 102 21.49 25.05 -40.01
C ALA A 102 22.24 26.27 -39.45
N GLN A 103 23.30 26.06 -38.65
CA GLN A 103 24.19 27.13 -38.18
C GLN A 103 24.83 27.91 -39.32
N ALA A 104 25.34 27.21 -40.34
CA ALA A 104 25.93 27.84 -41.51
C ALA A 104 24.87 28.66 -42.31
N THR A 105 23.64 28.15 -42.42
CA THR A 105 22.53 28.87 -43.08
C THR A 105 22.17 30.14 -42.30
N LEU A 106 22.09 30.09 -40.98
CA LEU A 106 21.84 31.23 -40.12
C LEU A 106 22.96 32.29 -40.24
N ALA A 107 24.22 31.83 -40.27
CA ALA A 107 25.37 32.73 -40.45
C ALA A 107 25.30 33.48 -41.80
N LYS A 108 24.92 32.76 -42.88
CA LYS A 108 24.69 33.37 -44.21
C LYS A 108 23.55 34.39 -44.17
N ALA A 109 22.41 34.08 -43.52
CA ALA A 109 21.28 35.00 -43.42
C ALA A 109 21.66 36.28 -42.64
N LYS A 110 22.41 36.15 -41.55
CA LYS A 110 22.96 37.28 -40.75
C LYS A 110 23.88 38.16 -41.60
N ALA A 111 24.78 37.58 -42.43
CA ALA A 111 25.65 38.34 -43.30
C ALA A 111 24.84 39.10 -44.39
N THR A 112 23.78 38.49 -44.92
CA THR A 112 22.87 39.13 -45.88
C THR A 112 22.12 40.33 -45.27
N GLU A 113 21.61 40.17 -44.06
CA GLU A 113 20.93 41.28 -43.34
C GLU A 113 21.90 42.45 -43.06
N VAL A 114 23.11 42.19 -42.62
CA VAL A 114 24.12 43.24 -42.40
C VAL A 114 24.35 44.02 -43.71
N ASN A 115 24.46 43.36 -44.85
CA ASN A 115 24.60 44.05 -46.13
C ASN A 115 23.34 44.87 -46.52
N ALA A 116 22.12 44.25 -46.40
CA ALA A 116 20.86 44.94 -46.69
C ALA A 116 20.69 46.20 -45.81
N LYS A 117 20.99 46.06 -44.50
CA LYS A 117 20.96 47.19 -43.55
C LYS A 117 21.93 48.29 -43.95
N LEU A 118 23.16 47.99 -44.27
CA LEU A 118 24.13 48.98 -44.76
C LEU A 118 23.66 49.66 -46.05
N GLN A 119 23.02 48.96 -46.97
CA GLN A 119 22.45 49.53 -48.19
C GLN A 119 21.26 50.47 -47.87
N PHE A 120 20.41 50.07 -46.92
CA PHE A 120 19.29 50.89 -46.45
C PHE A 120 19.80 52.20 -45.79
N GLU A 121 20.75 52.13 -44.85
CA GLU A 121 21.31 53.31 -44.20
C GLU A 121 22.00 54.25 -45.16
N ARG A 122 22.78 53.74 -46.12
CA ARG A 122 23.33 54.55 -47.24
C ARG A 122 22.25 55.14 -48.09
N GLY A 123 21.13 54.42 -48.34
CA GLY A 123 19.97 54.92 -49.06
C GLY A 123 19.34 56.13 -48.41
N LYS A 124 19.15 56.10 -47.09
CA LYS A 124 18.63 57.23 -46.29
C LYS A 124 19.47 58.50 -46.52
N GLU A 125 20.80 58.40 -46.46
CA GLU A 125 21.70 59.54 -46.70
C GLU A 125 21.61 60.07 -48.14
N LEU A 126 21.51 59.17 -49.13
CA LEU A 126 21.42 59.57 -50.56
C LEU A 126 20.08 60.26 -50.86
N VAL A 127 18.95 59.83 -50.31
CA VAL A 127 17.66 60.49 -50.47
C VAL A 127 17.68 61.88 -49.82
N ARG A 128 18.27 61.98 -48.60
CA ARG A 128 18.44 63.26 -47.94
C ARG A 128 19.18 64.31 -48.76
N ASN A 129 20.15 63.86 -49.55
CA ASN A 129 20.93 64.66 -50.47
C ASN A 129 20.32 64.73 -51.89
N GLN A 130 19.08 64.26 -52.09
CA GLN A 130 18.34 64.25 -53.35
C GLN A 130 19.06 63.47 -54.50
N ASN A 131 19.93 62.52 -54.17
CA ASN A 131 20.73 61.74 -55.13
C ASN A 131 20.03 60.49 -55.70
N ILE A 132 18.97 60.01 -55.01
CA ILE A 132 18.15 58.86 -55.44
C ILE A 132 16.66 59.13 -55.22
N PRO A 133 15.75 58.48 -56.01
CA PRO A 133 14.31 58.56 -55.82
C PRO A 133 13.87 57.87 -54.47
N GLN A 134 12.76 58.32 -53.87
CA GLN A 134 12.16 57.76 -52.66
C GLN A 134 11.81 56.25 -52.88
N SER A 135 11.33 55.91 -54.07
CA SER A 135 11.01 54.51 -54.40
C SER A 135 12.20 53.53 -54.26
N THR A 136 13.44 54.03 -54.49
CA THR A 136 14.65 53.21 -54.29
C THR A 136 14.94 53.02 -52.80
N LEU A 137 14.63 53.98 -51.94
CA LEU A 137 14.75 53.83 -50.50
C LEU A 137 13.72 52.83 -49.99
N ASP A 138 12.46 52.93 -50.42
CA ASP A 138 11.36 52.02 -50.02
C ASP A 138 11.70 50.55 -50.43
N GLN A 139 12.31 50.36 -51.59
CA GLN A 139 12.80 49.05 -52.00
C GLN A 139 13.91 48.50 -51.06
N ARG A 140 14.89 49.33 -50.68
CA ARG A 140 15.96 48.91 -49.76
C ARG A 140 15.44 48.62 -48.36
N GLU A 141 14.40 49.32 -47.91
CA GLU A 141 13.70 49.03 -46.66
C GLU A 141 13.01 47.67 -46.73
N ALA A 142 12.31 47.39 -47.85
CA ALA A 142 11.69 46.10 -48.04
C ALA A 142 12.74 44.95 -48.11
N ASP A 143 13.90 45.19 -48.76
CA ASP A 143 14.99 44.22 -48.81
C ASP A 143 15.60 43.97 -47.42
N GLU A 144 15.76 45.00 -46.57
CA GLU A 144 16.24 44.86 -45.20
C GLU A 144 15.21 44.07 -44.37
N ALA A 145 13.91 44.38 -44.49
CA ALA A 145 12.85 43.65 -43.82
C ALA A 145 12.80 42.16 -44.22
N ALA A 146 12.96 41.87 -45.52
CA ALA A 146 13.03 40.53 -46.04
C ALA A 146 14.26 39.75 -45.51
N ALA A 147 15.43 40.41 -45.47
CA ALA A 147 16.65 39.80 -44.93
C ALA A 147 16.52 39.50 -43.43
N ARG A 148 15.83 40.36 -42.67
CA ARG A 148 15.51 40.13 -41.25
C ARG A 148 14.56 38.96 -41.05
N ALA A 149 13.53 38.83 -41.92
CA ALA A 149 12.65 37.68 -41.94
C ALA A 149 13.40 36.37 -42.19
N SER A 150 14.37 36.38 -43.13
CA SER A 150 15.23 35.21 -43.42
C SER A 150 16.10 34.78 -42.25
N ILE A 151 16.53 35.70 -41.38
CA ILE A 151 17.21 35.33 -40.11
C ILE A 151 16.27 34.57 -39.21
N MET A 152 15.03 35.02 -39.03
CA MET A 152 14.05 34.33 -38.19
C MET A 152 13.74 32.93 -38.68
N GLU A 153 13.61 32.74 -40.00
CA GLU A 153 13.43 31.45 -40.66
C GLU A 153 14.64 30.52 -40.42
N ALA A 154 15.86 31.01 -40.62
CA ALA A 154 17.07 30.23 -40.42
C ALA A 154 17.30 29.90 -38.91
N GLN A 155 16.90 30.80 -37.99
CA GLN A 155 16.96 30.53 -36.57
C GLN A 155 15.98 29.41 -36.18
N ALA A 156 14.73 29.46 -36.65
CA ALA A 156 13.76 28.41 -36.39
C ALA A 156 14.22 27.03 -36.91
N ALA A 157 14.89 27.00 -38.11
CA ALA A 157 15.47 25.79 -38.64
C ALA A 157 16.63 25.24 -37.76
N LEU A 158 17.46 26.14 -37.21
CA LEU A 158 18.51 25.76 -36.25
C LEU A 158 17.91 25.18 -34.98
N ASP A 159 16.93 25.86 -34.38
CA ASP A 159 16.28 25.42 -33.16
C ASP A 159 15.67 24.01 -33.34
N GLN A 160 15.04 23.76 -34.48
CA GLN A 160 14.48 22.43 -34.80
C GLN A 160 15.57 21.35 -34.93
N ALA A 161 16.72 21.67 -35.53
CA ALA A 161 17.85 20.75 -35.63
C ALA A 161 18.45 20.44 -34.26
N GLU A 162 18.59 21.45 -33.41
CA GLU A 162 19.09 21.29 -32.01
C GLU A 162 18.12 20.45 -31.15
N ILE A 163 16.81 20.65 -31.26
CA ILE A 163 15.79 19.84 -30.60
C ILE A 163 15.92 18.36 -31.03
N ASN A 164 16.04 18.10 -32.33
CA ASN A 164 16.19 16.74 -32.85
C ASN A 164 17.50 16.09 -32.37
N HIS A 165 18.60 16.86 -32.34
CA HIS A 165 19.87 16.41 -31.77
C HIS A 165 19.74 16.11 -30.26
N GLY A 166 19.05 16.96 -29.52
CA GLY A 166 18.77 16.72 -28.10
C GLY A 166 17.98 15.44 -27.84
N TYR A 167 17.08 15.04 -28.74
CA TYR A 167 16.32 13.79 -28.63
C TYR A 167 17.16 12.53 -28.86
N THR A 168 18.40 12.65 -29.36
CA THR A 168 19.33 11.52 -29.44
C THR A 168 19.84 11.07 -28.08
N GLU A 169 19.81 11.94 -27.07
CA GLU A 169 20.11 11.62 -25.67
C GLU A 169 18.82 11.43 -24.91
N ILE A 170 18.51 10.19 -24.59
CA ILE A 170 17.31 9.84 -23.83
C ILE A 170 17.66 9.80 -22.35
N ARG A 171 17.11 10.77 -21.61
CA ARG A 171 17.34 10.96 -20.16
C ARG A 171 16.11 10.59 -19.35
N SER A 172 16.34 10.23 -18.08
CA SER A 172 15.25 9.95 -17.17
C SER A 172 14.45 11.20 -16.85
N PRO A 173 13.11 11.19 -17.03
CA PRO A 173 12.25 12.30 -16.66
C PRO A 173 11.85 12.31 -15.16
N ILE A 174 12.04 11.19 -14.44
CA ILE A 174 11.66 10.98 -13.05
C ILE A 174 12.74 10.23 -12.28
N ASP A 175 12.70 10.36 -10.96
CA ASP A 175 13.45 9.50 -10.06
C ASP A 175 12.72 8.16 -9.91
N GLY A 176 13.46 7.05 -9.99
CA GLY A 176 12.82 5.75 -9.83
C GLY A 176 13.69 4.57 -10.26
N ARG A 177 13.10 3.39 -10.24
CA ARG A 177 13.75 2.17 -10.66
C ARG A 177 13.46 1.88 -12.12
N ILE A 178 14.50 1.70 -12.92
CA ILE A 178 14.37 1.34 -14.33
C ILE A 178 14.18 -0.18 -14.48
N GLY A 179 13.24 -0.57 -15.32
CA GLY A 179 12.97 -1.97 -15.64
C GLY A 179 13.96 -2.57 -16.64
N LEU A 180 13.52 -3.65 -17.30
CA LEU A 180 14.28 -4.30 -18.38
C LEU A 180 14.39 -3.39 -19.59
N ALA A 181 15.54 -3.41 -20.26
CA ALA A 181 15.71 -2.82 -21.58
C ALA A 181 15.14 -3.76 -22.65
N ILE A 182 14.13 -3.28 -23.39
CA ILE A 182 13.46 -4.07 -24.42
C ILE A 182 14.31 -4.12 -25.69
N VAL A 183 15.11 -3.07 -25.92
CA VAL A 183 15.96 -2.92 -27.10
C VAL A 183 17.43 -2.92 -26.69
N THR A 184 18.26 -3.65 -27.44
CA THR A 184 19.68 -3.78 -27.20
C THR A 184 20.50 -2.84 -28.08
N LYS A 185 21.74 -2.55 -27.67
CA LYS A 185 22.71 -1.79 -28.47
C LYS A 185 22.84 -2.36 -29.90
N GLY A 186 22.93 -1.48 -30.89
CA GLY A 186 23.04 -1.82 -32.29
C GLY A 186 21.71 -1.98 -33.05
N ASN A 187 20.57 -1.95 -32.32
CA ASN A 187 19.26 -1.97 -33.00
C ASN A 187 18.83 -0.58 -33.46
N LEU A 188 18.10 -0.55 -34.57
CA LEU A 188 17.42 0.64 -35.02
C LEU A 188 16.21 0.93 -34.11
N VAL A 189 16.13 2.16 -33.61
CA VAL A 189 15.01 2.67 -32.85
C VAL A 189 14.34 3.84 -33.56
N GLN A 190 13.04 3.96 -33.36
CA GLN A 190 12.22 5.02 -33.93
C GLN A 190 10.93 5.16 -33.10
N LEU A 191 10.09 6.15 -33.41
CA LEU A 191 8.84 6.39 -32.65
C LEU A 191 7.92 5.16 -32.61
N SER A 192 7.86 4.38 -33.70
CA SER A 192 7.06 3.16 -33.82
C SER A 192 7.68 1.93 -33.11
N SER A 193 8.90 2.01 -32.62
CA SER A 193 9.56 0.89 -31.90
C SER A 193 8.92 0.60 -30.54
N GLY A 194 8.01 1.46 -30.09
CA GLY A 194 7.38 1.35 -28.78
C GLY A 194 8.32 1.76 -27.64
N LYS A 195 8.11 1.17 -26.48
CA LYS A 195 8.91 1.49 -25.29
C LYS A 195 10.26 0.80 -25.31
N LEU A 196 11.29 1.53 -24.93
CA LEU A 196 12.66 1.04 -24.77
C LEU A 196 12.90 0.47 -23.37
N ALA A 197 12.32 1.12 -22.35
CA ALA A 197 12.34 0.72 -20.94
C ALA A 197 11.15 1.40 -20.23
N THR A 198 10.88 0.98 -19.00
CA THR A 198 9.89 1.64 -18.13
C THR A 198 10.58 2.04 -16.82
N ILE A 199 10.35 3.24 -16.35
CA ILE A 199 10.79 3.73 -15.03
C ILE A 199 9.58 3.84 -14.13
N VAL A 200 9.71 3.39 -12.88
CA VAL A 200 8.67 3.49 -11.86
C VAL A 200 9.23 4.14 -10.60
N SER A 201 8.51 5.10 -10.07
CA SER A 201 8.80 5.64 -8.74
C SER A 201 8.49 4.57 -7.68
N GLN A 202 9.31 4.50 -6.63
CA GLN A 202 9.12 3.50 -5.56
C GLN A 202 8.93 4.13 -4.18
N ASP A 203 9.39 5.35 -3.96
CA ASP A 203 9.24 6.05 -2.69
C ASP A 203 8.84 7.50 -2.95
N PRO A 204 7.69 7.94 -2.40
CA PRO A 204 6.65 7.14 -1.78
C PRO A 204 5.88 6.25 -2.77
N ILE A 205 5.04 5.33 -2.27
CA ILE A 205 4.21 4.45 -3.08
C ILE A 205 2.73 4.60 -2.71
N TYR A 206 1.85 4.43 -3.67
CA TYR A 206 0.41 4.37 -3.43
C TYR A 206 -0.05 2.95 -3.12
N VAL A 207 -1.04 2.86 -2.25
CA VAL A 207 -1.86 1.67 -2.08
C VAL A 207 -3.32 2.03 -2.34
N THR A 208 -3.98 1.27 -3.20
CA THR A 208 -5.40 1.45 -3.52
C THR A 208 -6.19 0.25 -3.02
N PHE A 209 -7.36 0.50 -2.43
CA PHE A 209 -8.25 -0.54 -1.91
C PHE A 209 -9.71 -0.10 -2.02
N GLN A 210 -10.61 -1.07 -1.97
CA GLN A 210 -12.03 -0.87 -2.13
C GLN A 210 -12.74 -0.86 -0.78
N VAL A 211 -13.52 0.18 -0.52
CA VAL A 211 -14.33 0.34 0.70
C VAL A 211 -15.80 0.30 0.32
N SER A 212 -16.59 -0.53 1.01
CA SER A 212 -18.04 -0.58 0.76
C SER A 212 -18.72 0.76 1.09
N GLN A 213 -19.76 1.10 0.33
CA GLN A 213 -20.53 2.33 0.54
C GLN A 213 -21.08 2.42 1.98
N ARG A 214 -21.47 1.29 2.58
CA ARG A 214 -21.90 1.24 3.99
C ARG A 214 -20.83 1.73 4.95
N ASN A 215 -19.61 1.22 4.85
CA ASN A 215 -18.49 1.61 5.71
C ASN A 215 -18.12 3.09 5.52
N LEU A 216 -18.24 3.58 4.29
CA LEU A 216 -18.00 4.99 3.97
C LEU A 216 -19.05 5.91 4.57
N LEU A 217 -20.34 5.55 4.50
CA LEU A 217 -21.41 6.32 5.14
C LEU A 217 -21.27 6.35 6.67
N ASP A 218 -20.88 5.23 7.28
CA ASP A 218 -20.58 5.16 8.71
C ASP A 218 -19.39 6.06 9.08
N TYR A 219 -18.37 6.13 8.24
CA TYR A 219 -17.25 7.06 8.42
C TYR A 219 -17.68 8.51 8.35
N PHE A 220 -18.49 8.91 7.36
CA PHE A 220 -18.98 10.27 7.22
C PHE A 220 -19.91 10.69 8.38
N ARG A 221 -20.78 9.80 8.86
CA ARG A 221 -21.63 10.06 10.01
C ARG A 221 -20.81 10.36 11.27
N ARG A 222 -19.84 9.50 11.60
CA ARG A 222 -18.95 9.70 12.75
C ARG A 222 -18.11 10.98 12.64
N ARG A 223 -17.68 11.31 11.44
CA ARG A 223 -16.94 12.56 11.18
C ARG A 223 -17.82 13.80 11.38
N ALA A 224 -19.10 13.73 11.03
CA ALA A 224 -20.04 14.82 11.26
C ALA A 224 -20.32 15.03 12.76
N GLU A 225 -20.29 13.95 13.56
CA GLU A 225 -20.46 13.99 15.01
C GLU A 225 -19.25 14.60 15.75
N ASP A 226 -18.05 14.52 15.18
CA ASP A 226 -16.82 15.07 15.78
C ASP A 226 -15.93 15.75 14.72
N PRO A 227 -16.25 16.98 14.31
CA PRO A 227 -15.54 17.71 13.24
C PRO A 227 -14.07 18.04 13.54
N GLY A 228 -13.63 17.96 14.79
CA GLY A 228 -12.27 18.28 15.23
C GLY A 228 -11.27 17.11 15.13
N LYS A 229 -11.72 15.89 14.87
CA LYS A 229 -10.84 14.73 14.73
C LYS A 229 -10.22 14.65 13.34
N ASN A 230 -8.95 14.25 13.34
CA ASN A 230 -8.08 14.08 12.17
C ASN A 230 -8.82 13.45 10.98
N THR A 231 -8.76 14.13 9.85
CA THR A 231 -9.38 13.74 8.58
C THR A 231 -8.67 12.55 7.92
N HIS A 232 -7.44 12.29 8.33
CA HIS A 232 -6.60 11.24 7.77
C HIS A 232 -6.75 9.96 8.58
N VAL A 233 -6.98 8.87 7.89
CA VAL A 233 -7.06 7.53 8.47
C VAL A 233 -5.68 6.89 8.39
N ASN A 234 -5.15 6.46 9.52
CA ASN A 234 -3.91 5.69 9.56
C ASN A 234 -4.16 4.29 9.00
N ILE A 235 -3.27 3.90 8.12
CA ILE A 235 -3.34 2.63 7.40
C ILE A 235 -2.09 1.84 7.71
N ARG A 236 -2.25 0.63 8.23
CA ARG A 236 -1.15 -0.33 8.40
C ARG A 236 -1.17 -1.34 7.26
N ILE A 237 0.00 -1.62 6.72
CA ILE A 237 0.15 -2.59 5.65
C ILE A 237 0.63 -3.92 6.22
N LYS A 238 -0.07 -4.98 5.86
CA LYS A 238 0.33 -6.36 6.14
C LYS A 238 0.87 -6.97 4.86
N LEU A 239 2.13 -7.35 4.88
CA LEU A 239 2.80 -7.98 3.75
C LEU A 239 2.29 -9.42 3.51
N PRO A 240 2.45 -10.00 2.31
CA PRO A 240 1.99 -11.35 2.00
C PRO A 240 2.60 -12.45 2.89
N ASN A 241 3.77 -12.21 3.48
CA ASN A 241 4.41 -13.11 4.44
C ASN A 241 3.82 -13.02 5.86
N GLY A 242 2.79 -12.17 6.07
CA GLY A 242 2.14 -11.96 7.36
C GLY A 242 2.79 -10.91 8.26
N THR A 243 3.95 -10.36 7.90
CA THR A 243 4.60 -9.29 8.67
C THR A 243 3.91 -7.94 8.46
N ILE A 244 3.92 -7.09 9.50
CA ILE A 244 3.41 -5.72 9.40
C ILE A 244 4.53 -4.82 8.91
N TYR A 245 4.25 -4.02 7.88
CA TYR A 245 5.19 -3.03 7.36
C TYR A 245 5.38 -1.90 8.38
N PRO A 246 6.64 -1.46 8.65
CA PRO A 246 6.92 -0.54 9.76
C PRO A 246 6.39 0.88 9.55
N HIS A 247 6.21 1.31 8.29
CA HIS A 247 5.74 2.67 7.98
C HIS A 247 4.24 2.67 7.75
N ALA A 248 3.52 3.49 8.51
CA ALA A 248 2.09 3.69 8.32
C ALA A 248 1.83 4.54 7.08
N GLY A 249 0.79 4.21 6.34
CA GLY A 249 0.26 5.03 5.26
C GLY A 249 -0.80 6.01 5.75
N MET A 250 -1.00 7.07 4.98
CA MET A 250 -2.06 8.06 5.20
C MET A 250 -3.00 8.08 4.00
N SER A 251 -4.31 7.99 4.25
CA SER A 251 -5.30 8.16 3.17
C SER A 251 -5.24 9.58 2.62
N ASP A 252 -5.07 9.73 1.32
CA ASP A 252 -4.95 11.01 0.64
C ASP A 252 -6.04 11.26 -0.40
N PHE A 253 -6.72 10.19 -0.85
CA PHE A 253 -7.74 10.30 -1.88
C PHE A 253 -8.87 9.30 -1.66
N LEU A 254 -10.08 9.78 -1.87
CA LEU A 254 -11.32 9.03 -1.93
C LEU A 254 -11.97 9.32 -3.28
N ASP A 255 -12.30 8.28 -4.03
CA ASP A 255 -12.93 8.43 -5.33
C ASP A 255 -14.31 9.09 -5.18
N VAL A 256 -14.69 9.88 -6.20
CA VAL A 256 -15.98 10.58 -6.24
C VAL A 256 -17.11 9.70 -6.77
N GLN A 257 -16.79 8.51 -7.27
CA GLN A 257 -17.73 7.58 -7.85
C GLN A 257 -17.75 6.26 -7.10
N VAL A 258 -18.96 5.69 -6.98
CA VAL A 258 -19.17 4.31 -6.51
C VAL A 258 -19.10 3.40 -7.75
N ASP A 259 -18.36 2.32 -7.67
CA ASP A 259 -18.42 1.26 -8.67
C ASP A 259 -19.77 0.55 -8.56
N PRO A 260 -20.64 0.64 -9.59
CA PRO A 260 -21.99 0.08 -9.53
C PRO A 260 -22.00 -1.46 -9.53
N THR A 261 -20.90 -2.11 -9.89
CA THR A 261 -20.78 -3.57 -9.95
C THR A 261 -20.52 -4.17 -8.57
N THR A 262 -19.73 -3.47 -7.75
CA THR A 262 -19.27 -3.97 -6.46
C THR A 262 -19.82 -3.20 -5.27
N ASP A 263 -20.54 -2.09 -5.48
CA ASP A 263 -21.01 -1.15 -4.46
C ASP A 263 -19.89 -0.66 -3.54
N THR A 264 -18.72 -0.39 -4.14
CA THR A 264 -17.52 0.06 -3.44
C THR A 264 -16.98 1.36 -3.99
N VAL A 265 -16.21 2.06 -3.17
CA VAL A 265 -15.48 3.27 -3.53
C VAL A 265 -13.99 3.01 -3.40
N THR A 266 -13.22 3.48 -4.36
CA THR A 266 -11.75 3.37 -4.31
C THR A 266 -11.18 4.39 -3.34
N VAL A 267 -10.42 3.90 -2.38
CA VAL A 267 -9.60 4.72 -1.48
C VAL A 267 -8.14 4.52 -1.83
N ARG A 268 -7.38 5.61 -1.83
CA ARG A 268 -5.94 5.60 -2.02
C ARG A 268 -5.26 6.13 -0.78
N ALA A 269 -4.12 5.56 -0.46
CA ALA A 269 -3.23 6.06 0.56
C ALA A 269 -1.81 6.14 0.06
N THR A 270 -1.08 7.12 0.56
CA THR A 270 0.36 7.28 0.32
C THR A 270 1.13 6.63 1.46
N VAL A 271 2.14 5.84 1.10
CA VAL A 271 2.96 5.08 2.04
C VAL A 271 4.43 5.38 1.76
N PRO A 272 5.22 5.79 2.77
CA PRO A 272 6.67 5.90 2.63
C PRO A 272 7.29 4.52 2.38
N ASN A 273 8.25 4.43 1.46
CA ASN A 273 8.91 3.17 1.08
C ASN A 273 10.42 3.34 0.93
N PRO A 274 11.13 3.86 1.95
CA PRO A 274 12.56 4.19 1.84
C PRO A 274 13.44 2.96 1.59
N GLU A 275 13.02 1.79 2.03
CA GLU A 275 13.76 0.52 1.82
C GLU A 275 13.38 -0.16 0.50
N HIS A 276 12.45 0.40 -0.29
CA HIS A 276 11.95 -0.12 -1.57
C HIS A 276 11.43 -1.57 -1.51
N VAL A 277 10.93 -2.00 -0.33
CA VAL A 277 10.36 -3.33 -0.10
C VAL A 277 9.00 -3.48 -0.79
N LEU A 278 8.21 -2.40 -0.82
CA LEU A 278 6.92 -2.38 -1.49
C LEU A 278 7.14 -2.21 -3.00
N ILE A 279 6.69 -3.20 -3.77
CA ILE A 279 6.87 -3.23 -5.23
C ILE A 279 5.53 -2.93 -5.90
N PRO A 280 5.45 -1.98 -6.86
CA PRO A 280 4.25 -1.70 -7.61
C PRO A 280 3.68 -2.95 -8.29
N GLY A 281 2.36 -3.11 -8.25
CA GLY A 281 1.64 -4.30 -8.73
C GLY A 281 1.40 -5.36 -7.66
N GLY A 282 2.12 -5.31 -6.53
CA GLY A 282 1.95 -6.23 -5.41
C GLY A 282 0.59 -6.10 -4.75
N VAL A 283 0.10 -7.19 -4.15
CA VAL A 283 -1.12 -7.23 -3.34
C VAL A 283 -0.72 -7.29 -1.87
N VAL A 284 -1.38 -6.48 -1.04
CA VAL A 284 -1.10 -6.36 0.39
C VAL A 284 -2.39 -6.37 1.19
N GLY A 285 -2.34 -6.83 2.44
CA GLY A 285 -3.39 -6.59 3.41
C GLY A 285 -3.32 -5.16 3.93
N ILE A 286 -4.46 -4.56 4.20
CA ILE A 286 -4.58 -3.21 4.72
C ILE A 286 -5.44 -3.26 5.96
N THR A 287 -4.90 -2.85 7.08
CA THR A 287 -5.64 -2.68 8.33
C THR A 287 -5.87 -1.19 8.56
N VAL A 288 -7.13 -0.81 8.53
CA VAL A 288 -7.59 0.56 8.79
C VAL A 288 -8.01 0.68 10.24
N GLU A 289 -7.38 1.59 10.99
CA GLU A 289 -7.74 1.90 12.37
C GLU A 289 -8.95 2.84 12.40
N ARG A 290 -9.99 2.43 13.11
CA ARG A 290 -11.27 3.15 13.19
C ARG A 290 -11.45 3.80 14.57
N GLY A 291 -11.38 5.11 14.61
CA GLY A 291 -11.61 5.90 15.82
C GLY A 291 -10.41 5.95 16.78
N ALA A 292 -10.62 6.60 17.93
CA ALA A 292 -9.63 6.65 19.00
C ALA A 292 -9.60 5.31 19.77
N PRO A 293 -8.45 4.92 20.33
CA PRO A 293 -8.38 3.80 21.24
C PRO A 293 -9.42 3.94 22.35
N LYS A 294 -10.18 2.88 22.61
CA LYS A 294 -11.16 2.82 23.69
C LYS A 294 -10.66 1.80 24.70
N SER A 295 -10.74 2.17 25.98
CA SER A 295 -10.49 1.21 27.06
C SER A 295 -11.59 0.15 27.04
N ALA A 296 -11.22 -1.10 26.83
CA ALA A 296 -12.14 -2.23 26.80
C ALA A 296 -11.52 -3.43 27.52
N LEU A 297 -12.37 -4.26 28.12
CA LEU A 297 -11.92 -5.49 28.75
C LEU A 297 -11.52 -6.49 27.66
N ALA A 298 -10.30 -7.01 27.74
CA ALA A 298 -9.79 -8.02 26.83
C ALA A 298 -9.49 -9.32 27.57
N ILE A 299 -9.89 -10.43 26.98
CA ILE A 299 -9.66 -11.77 27.53
C ILE A 299 -9.11 -12.70 26.44
N PRO A 300 -8.28 -13.71 26.81
CA PRO A 300 -7.83 -14.72 25.86
C PRO A 300 -9.02 -15.44 25.20
N GLN A 301 -8.98 -15.59 23.88
CA GLN A 301 -10.03 -16.27 23.11
C GLN A 301 -10.27 -17.71 23.63
N ALA A 302 -9.23 -18.37 24.13
CA ALA A 302 -9.32 -19.71 24.72
C ALA A 302 -10.24 -19.81 25.96
N ALA A 303 -10.52 -18.68 26.65
CA ALA A 303 -11.42 -18.64 27.80
C ALA A 303 -12.90 -18.54 27.42
N VAL A 304 -13.21 -18.23 26.15
CA VAL A 304 -14.60 -18.03 25.66
C VAL A 304 -15.15 -19.37 25.18
N LEU A 305 -16.25 -19.77 25.78
CA LEU A 305 -16.98 -20.98 25.44
C LEU A 305 -18.31 -20.65 24.77
N LEU A 306 -18.81 -21.59 23.98
CA LEU A 306 -20.09 -21.46 23.29
C LEU A 306 -21.03 -22.61 23.67
N ASP A 307 -22.28 -22.30 23.98
CA ASP A 307 -23.36 -23.25 24.14
C ASP A 307 -24.60 -22.81 23.32
N GLN A 308 -25.73 -23.54 23.49
CA GLN A 308 -26.97 -23.24 22.77
C GLN A 308 -27.55 -21.85 23.08
N ALA A 309 -27.22 -21.29 24.23
CA ALA A 309 -27.73 -19.97 24.65
C ALA A 309 -26.75 -18.83 24.39
N GLY A 310 -25.56 -19.09 23.81
CA GLY A 310 -24.59 -18.07 23.43
C GLY A 310 -23.21 -18.24 24.06
N ARG A 311 -22.39 -17.17 24.01
CA ARG A 311 -21.01 -17.16 24.55
C ARG A 311 -21.01 -16.99 26.06
N TYR A 312 -20.11 -17.72 26.74
CA TYR A 312 -19.92 -17.62 28.17
C TYR A 312 -18.47 -17.86 28.57
N VAL A 313 -18.11 -17.47 29.77
CA VAL A 313 -16.82 -17.72 30.41
C VAL A 313 -17.02 -18.36 31.78
N LEU A 314 -15.99 -19.01 32.29
CA LEU A 314 -15.96 -19.52 33.67
C LEU A 314 -15.14 -18.55 34.54
N VAL A 315 -15.82 -17.87 35.42
CA VAL A 315 -15.25 -16.93 36.41
C VAL A 315 -15.02 -17.66 37.73
N VAL A 316 -13.90 -17.37 38.37
CA VAL A 316 -13.62 -17.88 39.76
C VAL A 316 -13.86 -16.75 40.74
N ASP A 317 -14.78 -16.98 41.68
CA ASP A 317 -15.11 -16.02 42.74
C ASP A 317 -14.07 -15.99 43.88
N ALA A 318 -14.23 -15.07 44.80
CA ALA A 318 -13.35 -14.95 46.00
C ALA A 318 -13.33 -16.20 46.88
N ALA A 319 -14.37 -17.04 46.83
CA ALA A 319 -14.47 -18.32 47.52
C ALA A 319 -13.87 -19.49 46.73
N LYS A 320 -13.16 -19.20 45.60
CA LYS A 320 -12.59 -20.19 44.67
C LYS A 320 -13.63 -21.09 44.03
N LYS A 321 -14.86 -20.62 43.87
CA LYS A 321 -15.96 -21.34 43.22
C LYS A 321 -16.14 -20.90 41.80
N VAL A 322 -16.36 -21.83 40.91
CA VAL A 322 -16.57 -21.58 39.46
C VAL A 322 -17.99 -21.12 39.20
N GLU A 323 -18.13 -19.97 38.55
CA GLU A 323 -19.39 -19.43 38.08
C GLU A 323 -19.41 -19.37 36.54
N GLN A 324 -20.48 -19.86 35.93
CA GLN A 324 -20.70 -19.66 34.47
C GLN A 324 -21.36 -18.31 34.29
N ARG A 325 -20.69 -17.43 33.50
CA ARG A 325 -21.22 -16.08 33.26
C ARG A 325 -21.32 -15.82 31.75
N ARG A 326 -22.48 -15.33 31.35
CA ARG A 326 -22.72 -14.90 29.96
C ARG A 326 -21.93 -13.65 29.66
N VAL A 327 -21.36 -13.61 28.46
CA VAL A 327 -20.59 -12.47 27.97
C VAL A 327 -21.00 -12.08 26.56
N THR A 328 -21.02 -10.78 26.33
CA THR A 328 -21.13 -10.23 24.98
C THR A 328 -19.73 -9.88 24.50
N THR A 329 -19.31 -10.51 23.40
CA THR A 329 -17.97 -10.30 22.84
C THR A 329 -18.04 -9.35 21.66
N GLY A 330 -17.02 -8.51 21.53
CA GLY A 330 -16.78 -7.60 20.40
C GLY A 330 -15.74 -8.11 19.41
N ALA A 331 -14.88 -7.21 18.96
CA ALA A 331 -13.82 -7.51 17.99
C ALA A 331 -12.73 -8.43 18.57
N GLU A 332 -12.18 -9.27 17.71
CA GLU A 332 -10.99 -10.09 18.02
C GLU A 332 -9.73 -9.28 17.75
N GLN A 333 -8.76 -9.36 18.67
CA GLN A 333 -7.51 -8.64 18.56
C GLN A 333 -6.33 -9.58 18.85
N GLY A 334 -5.76 -10.15 17.81
CA GLY A 334 -4.71 -11.16 17.92
C GLY A 334 -5.19 -12.43 18.60
N ARG A 335 -4.73 -12.69 19.84
CA ARG A 335 -5.14 -13.84 20.65
C ARG A 335 -6.25 -13.50 21.64
N ASP A 336 -6.58 -12.23 21.78
CA ASP A 336 -7.56 -11.74 22.74
C ASP A 336 -8.88 -11.39 22.03
N ILE A 337 -9.96 -11.43 22.78
CA ILE A 337 -11.28 -10.99 22.35
C ILE A 337 -11.79 -9.92 23.30
N VAL A 338 -12.34 -8.85 22.75
CA VAL A 338 -12.94 -7.77 23.54
C VAL A 338 -14.25 -8.24 24.14
N VAL A 339 -14.47 -7.94 25.42
CA VAL A 339 -15.76 -8.16 26.08
C VAL A 339 -16.43 -6.82 26.31
N THR A 340 -17.64 -6.68 25.74
CA THR A 340 -18.43 -5.45 25.83
C THR A 340 -19.36 -5.46 27.03
N ASP A 341 -19.78 -6.65 27.50
CA ASP A 341 -20.67 -6.80 28.65
C ASP A 341 -20.49 -8.18 29.32
N GLY A 342 -20.75 -8.24 30.63
CA GLY A 342 -20.75 -9.48 31.41
C GLY A 342 -19.53 -9.70 32.30
N LEU A 343 -18.45 -8.90 32.20
CA LEU A 343 -17.27 -9.01 33.04
C LEU A 343 -16.89 -7.67 33.68
N LYS A 344 -16.13 -7.75 34.78
CA LYS A 344 -15.51 -6.60 35.46
C LYS A 344 -14.00 -6.74 35.48
N GLU A 345 -13.31 -5.61 35.48
CA GLU A 345 -11.86 -5.57 35.59
C GLU A 345 -11.39 -6.24 36.88
N GLY A 346 -10.34 -7.06 36.80
CA GLY A 346 -9.75 -7.78 37.93
C GLY A 346 -10.41 -9.13 38.24
N GLU A 347 -11.53 -9.50 37.61
CA GLU A 347 -12.11 -10.83 37.76
C GLU A 347 -11.18 -11.91 37.16
N GLN A 348 -11.14 -13.08 37.82
CA GLN A 348 -10.32 -14.21 37.37
C GLN A 348 -11.14 -15.13 36.48
N ILE A 349 -10.69 -15.34 35.25
CA ILE A 349 -11.30 -16.25 34.30
C ILE A 349 -10.43 -17.48 34.05
N ILE A 350 -11.05 -18.64 33.85
CA ILE A 350 -10.36 -19.88 33.58
C ILE A 350 -9.95 -19.93 32.09
N VAL A 351 -8.66 -20.11 31.85
CA VAL A 351 -8.08 -20.23 30.51
C VAL A 351 -7.68 -21.68 30.17
N GLU A 352 -7.30 -22.46 31.20
CA GLU A 352 -6.95 -23.87 31.02
C GLU A 352 -7.60 -24.74 32.10
N GLY A 353 -7.85 -26.00 31.78
CA GLY A 353 -8.51 -26.92 32.71
C GLY A 353 -10.04 -26.84 32.69
N ILE A 354 -10.62 -26.13 31.72
CA ILE A 354 -12.06 -25.92 31.55
C ILE A 354 -12.84 -27.24 31.58
N GLN A 355 -12.29 -28.29 30.95
CA GLN A 355 -12.94 -29.62 30.86
C GLN A 355 -13.01 -30.36 32.19
N LYS A 356 -12.21 -29.95 33.21
CA LYS A 356 -12.11 -30.60 34.51
C LYS A 356 -13.07 -30.02 35.53
N VAL A 357 -13.76 -28.94 35.20
CA VAL A 357 -14.56 -28.19 36.20
C VAL A 357 -16.01 -28.05 35.74
N ARG A 358 -16.91 -27.94 36.70
CA ARG A 358 -18.33 -27.67 36.48
C ARG A 358 -18.74 -26.41 37.26
N PRO A 359 -19.72 -25.65 36.80
CA PRO A 359 -20.27 -24.54 37.52
C PRO A 359 -20.67 -24.97 38.94
N GLY A 360 -20.31 -24.15 39.95
CA GLY A 360 -20.54 -24.43 41.36
C GLY A 360 -19.46 -25.20 42.11
N GLN A 361 -18.43 -25.69 41.41
CA GLN A 361 -17.35 -26.49 41.99
C GLN A 361 -16.22 -25.58 42.54
N VAL A 362 -15.60 -25.96 43.65
CA VAL A 362 -14.42 -25.29 44.20
C VAL A 362 -13.17 -25.79 43.47
N VAL A 363 -12.26 -24.88 43.10
CA VAL A 363 -11.06 -25.14 42.31
C VAL A 363 -9.80 -24.63 43.00
N THR A 364 -8.66 -25.20 42.63
CA THR A 364 -7.35 -24.67 43.00
C THR A 364 -6.84 -23.85 41.80
N THR A 365 -6.61 -22.55 41.99
CA THR A 365 -6.23 -21.61 40.93
C THR A 365 -4.74 -21.43 40.86
N THR A 366 -4.17 -21.48 39.69
CA THR A 366 -2.81 -21.03 39.35
C THR A 366 -2.94 -19.83 38.42
N VAL A 367 -2.43 -18.67 38.84
CA VAL A 367 -2.51 -17.46 38.01
C VAL A 367 -1.45 -17.54 36.92
N VAL A 368 -1.89 -17.49 35.70
CA VAL A 368 -1.02 -17.37 34.49
C VAL A 368 -1.15 -15.93 34.00
N PRO A 369 -0.02 -15.20 33.83
CA PRO A 369 -0.10 -13.87 33.27
C PRO A 369 -0.72 -13.97 31.89
N GLY A 370 -1.69 -13.12 31.60
CA GLY A 370 -2.25 -12.96 30.27
C GLY A 370 -1.11 -12.51 29.31
N THR A 371 -0.86 -13.29 28.27
CA THR A 371 0.18 -13.01 27.25
C THR A 371 -0.16 -11.79 26.42
#